data_9be479288f50654761d352e432877531
#
_entry.id   9be479288f50654761d352e432877531
#
_cell.length_a   1.000
_cell.length_b   1.000
_cell.length_c   1.000
_cell.angle_alpha   90.00
_cell.angle_beta   90.00
_cell.angle_gamma   90.00
#
_symmetry.space_group_name_H-M   'P 1'
#
loop_
_entity.id
_entity.type
_entity.pdbx_description
1 polymer ?
#
loop_
_entity_poly.entity_id
_entity_poly.type
_entity_poly.pdbx_seq_one_letter_code
_entity_poly.pdbx_strand_id
1 'polypeptide(L)'
;RNNAKYTAEMYKDYNAKLLFSRLVDEFVALCLDCNKRPVLIVTPQPVDIERINLGFQDYSDFIAQLSEKLEVCDLTSLFVGNKGVDEWYVEGELGPHLSMKGNNEVAKYIFNNSIQSE
;
A
#
# COMPACT_ATOMS: atom_id res chain seq x y z
N ARG A 1 -16.50 -13.70 -8.85
CA ARG A 1 -15.13 -13.66 -9.38
C ARG A 1 -14.18 -13.60 -8.20
N ASN A 2 -13.25 -14.54 -8.10
CA ASN A 2 -12.33 -14.59 -6.96
C ASN A 2 -11.16 -13.62 -7.20
N ASN A 3 -11.39 -12.32 -6.96
CA ASN A 3 -10.39 -11.27 -7.13
C ASN A 3 -9.18 -11.46 -6.18
N ALA A 4 -9.39 -12.11 -5.02
CA ALA A 4 -8.34 -12.38 -4.05
C ALA A 4 -7.19 -13.21 -4.65
N LYS A 5 -7.53 -14.30 -5.32
CA LYS A 5 -6.53 -15.17 -5.97
C LYS A 5 -5.80 -14.43 -7.09
N TYR A 6 -6.53 -13.67 -7.89
CA TYR A 6 -5.94 -12.90 -8.99
C TYR A 6 -4.95 -11.85 -8.46
N THR A 7 -5.34 -11.10 -7.44
CA THR A 7 -4.47 -10.10 -6.81
C THR A 7 -3.20 -10.74 -6.25
N ALA A 8 -3.34 -11.87 -5.54
CA ALA A 8 -2.19 -12.58 -5.00
C ALA A 8 -1.23 -13.09 -6.10
N GLU A 9 -1.77 -13.53 -7.23
CA GLU A 9 -0.97 -13.96 -8.38
C GLU A 9 -0.19 -12.81 -9.03
N MET A 10 -0.77 -11.61 -9.06
CA MET A 10 -0.09 -10.41 -9.58
C MET A 10 1.20 -10.09 -8.80
N TYR A 11 1.21 -10.28 -7.48
CA TYR A 11 2.42 -10.06 -6.68
C TYR A 11 3.51 -11.09 -6.92
N LYS A 12 3.20 -12.20 -7.58
CA LYS A 12 4.17 -13.25 -7.97
C LYS A 12 4.65 -13.08 -9.41
N ASP A 13 3.96 -12.26 -10.20
CA ASP A 13 4.30 -12.02 -11.59
C ASP A 13 5.58 -11.18 -11.68
N TYR A 14 6.64 -11.79 -12.25
CA TYR A 14 7.94 -11.13 -12.40
C TYR A 14 7.83 -9.88 -13.28
N ASN A 15 7.12 -9.94 -14.39
CA ASN A 15 7.01 -8.82 -15.34
C ASN A 15 6.22 -7.67 -14.73
N ALA A 16 5.14 -7.95 -13.99
CA ALA A 16 4.37 -6.94 -13.30
C ALA A 16 5.21 -6.23 -12.23
N LYS A 17 5.97 -6.98 -11.44
CA LYS A 17 6.89 -6.42 -10.44
C LYS A 17 8.01 -5.61 -11.08
N LEU A 18 8.58 -6.08 -12.17
CA LEU A 18 9.63 -5.37 -12.91
C LEU A 18 9.12 -4.05 -13.46
N LEU A 19 7.92 -4.06 -14.08
CA LEU A 19 7.29 -2.84 -14.59
C LEU A 19 7.06 -1.83 -13.45
N PHE A 20 6.49 -2.28 -12.36
CA PHE A 20 6.25 -1.40 -11.19
C PHE A 20 7.55 -0.85 -10.63
N SER A 21 8.58 -1.67 -10.49
CA SER A 21 9.93 -1.22 -10.06
C SER A 21 10.50 -0.13 -10.95
N ARG A 22 10.35 -0.26 -12.27
CA ARG A 22 10.80 0.76 -13.22
C ARG A 22 10.01 2.06 -13.11
N LEU A 23 8.70 1.97 -12.90
CA LEU A 23 7.87 3.15 -12.65
C LEU A 23 8.30 3.87 -11.35
N VAL A 24 8.64 3.11 -10.33
CA VAL A 24 9.19 3.67 -9.08
C VAL A 24 10.53 4.35 -9.34
N ASP A 25 11.44 3.75 -10.11
CA ASP A 25 12.73 4.37 -10.46
C ASP A 25 12.53 5.70 -11.18
N GLU A 26 11.63 5.77 -12.15
CA GLU A 26 11.28 7.01 -12.87
C GLU A 26 10.67 8.07 -11.93
N PHE A 27 9.77 7.64 -11.05
CA PHE A 27 9.17 8.53 -10.05
C PHE A 27 10.22 9.12 -9.10
N VAL A 28 11.14 8.29 -8.60
CA VAL A 28 12.24 8.74 -7.75
C VAL A 28 13.12 9.76 -8.49
N ALA A 29 13.50 9.46 -9.72
CA ALA A 29 14.32 10.37 -10.54
C ALA A 29 13.62 11.73 -10.73
N LEU A 30 12.33 11.71 -11.06
CA LEU A 30 11.53 12.93 -11.21
C LEU A 30 11.46 13.74 -9.91
N CYS A 31 11.24 13.11 -8.79
CA CYS A 31 11.21 13.78 -7.49
C CYS A 31 12.55 14.43 -7.15
N LEU A 32 13.66 13.74 -7.39
CA LEU A 32 15.00 14.27 -7.13
C LEU A 32 15.31 15.46 -8.04
N ASP A 33 14.94 15.39 -9.32
CA ASP A 33 15.10 16.51 -10.26
C ASP A 33 14.31 17.75 -9.83
N CYS A 34 13.15 17.54 -9.20
CA CYS A 34 12.31 18.63 -8.66
C CYS A 34 12.66 19.01 -7.22
N ASN A 35 13.73 18.46 -6.65
CA ASN A 35 14.11 18.64 -5.24
C ASN A 35 12.97 18.27 -4.28
N LYS A 36 12.31 17.16 -4.56
CA LYS A 36 11.21 16.61 -3.74
C LYS A 36 11.59 15.24 -3.19
N ARG A 37 11.04 14.92 -2.02
CA ARG A 37 11.22 13.64 -1.36
C ARG A 37 10.17 12.65 -1.84
N PRO A 38 10.55 11.53 -2.49
CA PRO A 38 9.60 10.51 -2.88
C PRO A 38 9.17 9.65 -1.70
N VAL A 39 7.87 9.43 -1.56
CA VAL A 39 7.30 8.53 -0.54
C VAL A 39 6.24 7.65 -1.20
N LEU A 40 6.34 6.35 -0.99
CA LEU A 40 5.33 5.38 -1.41
C LEU A 40 4.45 5.02 -0.21
N ILE A 41 3.15 5.18 -0.36
CA ILE A 41 2.18 4.80 0.66
C ILE A 41 1.50 3.50 0.22
N VAL A 42 1.56 2.49 1.08
CA VAL A 42 0.92 1.19 0.84
C VAL A 42 -0.34 1.10 1.70
N THR A 43 -1.49 1.04 1.03
CA THR A 43 -2.79 0.91 1.68
C THR A 43 -3.41 -0.42 1.28
N PRO A 44 -3.60 -1.38 2.22
CA PRO A 44 -4.17 -2.66 1.88
C PRO A 44 -5.64 -2.52 1.46
N GLN A 45 -6.09 -3.39 0.57
CA GLN A 45 -7.50 -3.56 0.26
C GLN A 45 -8.14 -4.56 1.25
N PRO A 46 -9.47 -4.61 1.38
CA PRO A 46 -10.12 -5.61 2.24
C PRO A 46 -9.68 -7.04 1.96
N VAL A 47 -9.47 -7.38 0.69
CA VAL A 47 -8.98 -8.70 0.27
C VAL A 47 -7.57 -8.99 0.78
N ASP A 48 -6.70 -7.98 0.82
CA ASP A 48 -5.35 -8.14 1.35
C ASP A 48 -5.39 -8.42 2.86
N ILE A 49 -6.24 -7.69 3.59
CA ILE A 49 -6.43 -7.86 5.03
C ILE A 49 -6.93 -9.28 5.34
N GLU A 50 -7.92 -9.75 4.58
CA GLU A 50 -8.44 -11.10 4.72
C GLU A 50 -7.36 -12.16 4.51
N ARG A 51 -6.55 -12.02 3.47
CA ARG A 51 -5.45 -12.94 3.18
C ARG A 51 -4.37 -12.92 4.25
N ILE A 52 -4.02 -11.73 4.75
CA ILE A 52 -3.03 -11.60 5.84
C ILE A 52 -3.55 -12.27 7.12
N ASN A 53 -4.84 -12.11 7.44
CA ASN A 53 -5.47 -12.78 8.58
C ASN A 53 -5.45 -14.31 8.45
N LEU A 54 -5.41 -14.83 7.22
CA LEU A 54 -5.24 -16.25 6.93
C LEU A 54 -3.77 -16.71 6.93
N GLY A 55 -2.81 -15.82 7.19
CA GLY A 55 -1.38 -16.13 7.26
C GLY A 55 -0.61 -15.94 5.96
N PHE A 56 -1.20 -15.37 4.92
CA PHE A 56 -0.50 -15.07 3.67
C PHE A 56 0.26 -13.76 3.76
N GLN A 57 1.41 -13.69 3.08
CA GLN A 57 2.24 -12.48 2.94
C GLN A 57 2.52 -12.22 1.46
N ASP A 58 1.49 -11.83 0.73
CA ASP A 58 1.55 -11.77 -0.73
C ASP A 58 2.51 -10.70 -1.27
N TYR A 59 2.64 -9.55 -0.59
CA TYR A 59 3.41 -8.41 -1.11
C TYR A 59 4.54 -7.92 -0.18
N SER A 60 4.70 -8.48 1.01
CA SER A 60 5.68 -7.99 1.99
C SER A 60 7.12 -7.97 1.45
N ASP A 61 7.54 -9.02 0.75
CA ASP A 61 8.89 -9.11 0.18
C ASP A 61 9.09 -8.06 -0.93
N PHE A 62 8.07 -7.84 -1.75
CA PHE A 62 8.14 -6.84 -2.80
C PHE A 62 8.22 -5.42 -2.23
N ILE A 63 7.44 -5.12 -1.20
CA ILE A 63 7.51 -3.84 -0.50
C ILE A 63 8.89 -3.64 0.14
N ALA A 64 9.49 -4.68 0.73
CA ALA A 64 10.84 -4.62 1.25
C ALA A 64 11.87 -4.28 0.17
N GLN A 65 11.74 -4.84 -1.03
CA GLN A 65 12.59 -4.49 -2.17
C GLN A 65 12.42 -3.02 -2.59
N LEU A 66 11.18 -2.53 -2.65
CA LEU A 66 10.90 -1.13 -2.99
C LEU A 66 11.44 -0.16 -1.95
N SER A 67 11.50 -0.54 -0.68
CA SER A 67 12.02 0.29 0.40
C SER A 67 13.52 0.58 0.29
N GLU A 68 14.25 -0.17 -0.54
CA GLU A 68 15.63 0.13 -0.89
C GLU A 68 15.76 1.32 -1.86
N LYS A 69 14.69 1.67 -2.57
CA LYS A 69 14.66 2.72 -3.61
C LYS A 69 14.14 4.06 -3.10
N LEU A 70 13.17 4.02 -2.18
CA LEU A 70 12.50 5.21 -1.64
C LEU A 70 11.92 4.90 -0.26
N GLU A 71 11.49 5.96 0.42
CA GLU A 71 10.75 5.80 1.67
C GLU A 71 9.40 5.14 1.41
N VAL A 72 9.08 4.11 2.19
CA VAL A 72 7.80 3.42 2.13
C VAL A 72 7.06 3.60 3.44
N CYS A 73 5.86 4.14 3.37
CA CYS A 73 4.91 4.18 4.48
C CYS A 73 3.92 3.03 4.31
N ASP A 74 4.22 1.89 4.92
CA ASP A 74 3.36 0.71 4.83
C ASP A 74 2.32 0.72 5.95
N LEU A 75 1.06 0.90 5.57
CA LEU A 75 -0.08 0.99 6.50
C LEU A 75 -0.68 -0.37 6.83
N THR A 76 -0.13 -1.46 6.33
CA THR A 76 -0.71 -2.80 6.49
C THR A 76 -0.96 -3.15 7.95
N SER A 77 0.00 -2.93 8.83
CA SER A 77 -0.14 -3.24 10.26
C SER A 77 -1.21 -2.39 10.96
N LEU A 78 -1.36 -1.13 10.54
CA LEU A 78 -2.42 -0.24 11.05
C LEU A 78 -3.81 -0.83 10.75
N PHE A 79 -4.02 -1.30 9.52
CA PHE A 79 -5.30 -1.85 9.10
C PHE A 79 -5.57 -3.23 9.71
N VAL A 80 -4.60 -4.13 9.64
CA VAL A 80 -4.74 -5.50 10.14
C VAL A 80 -4.94 -5.54 11.65
N GLY A 81 -4.29 -4.66 12.40
CA GLY A 81 -4.41 -4.59 13.85
C GLY A 81 -5.68 -3.91 14.35
N ASN A 82 -6.53 -3.37 13.48
CA ASN A 82 -7.71 -2.60 13.87
C ASN A 82 -8.99 -3.40 13.76
N LYS A 83 -9.69 -3.58 14.88
CA LYS A 83 -10.96 -4.34 14.94
C LYS A 83 -12.11 -3.64 14.20
N GLY A 84 -12.06 -2.32 14.05
CA GLY A 84 -13.08 -1.52 13.37
C GLY A 84 -12.77 -1.25 11.90
N VAL A 85 -11.85 -1.99 11.29
CA VAL A 85 -11.36 -1.72 9.93
C VAL A 85 -12.44 -1.79 8.86
N ASP A 86 -13.51 -2.57 9.07
CA ASP A 86 -14.62 -2.64 8.12
C ASP A 86 -15.31 -1.28 7.90
N GLU A 87 -15.31 -0.41 8.90
CA GLU A 87 -15.86 0.94 8.78
C GLU A 87 -14.95 1.89 8.00
N TRP A 88 -13.73 1.46 7.69
CA TRP A 88 -12.76 2.27 6.94
C TRP A 88 -12.94 2.15 5.42
N TYR A 89 -13.85 1.32 4.97
CA TYR A 89 -14.16 1.12 3.56
C TYR A 89 -15.62 1.35 3.24
N VAL A 90 -15.88 1.77 2.01
CA VAL A 90 -17.21 1.82 1.41
C VAL A 90 -17.17 1.07 0.08
N GLU A 91 -18.27 0.39 -0.24
CA GLU A 91 -18.42 -0.29 -1.51
C GLU A 91 -18.59 0.73 -2.65
N GLY A 92 -18.01 0.43 -3.80
CA GLY A 92 -18.12 1.22 -5.01
C GLY A 92 -18.25 0.32 -6.24
N GLU A 93 -18.65 0.89 -7.37
CA GLU A 93 -18.83 0.14 -8.63
C GLU A 93 -17.53 -0.56 -9.09
N LEU A 94 -16.37 0.06 -8.82
CA LEU A 94 -15.06 -0.45 -9.21
C LEU A 94 -14.34 -1.18 -8.07
N GLY A 95 -15.03 -1.43 -6.98
CA GLY A 95 -14.48 -2.08 -5.79
C GLY A 95 -14.53 -1.17 -4.56
N PRO A 96 -14.08 -1.66 -3.41
CA PRO A 96 -14.09 -0.89 -2.18
C PRO A 96 -13.10 0.29 -2.21
N HIS A 97 -13.51 1.39 -1.61
CA HIS A 97 -12.69 2.59 -1.42
C HIS A 97 -12.64 2.96 0.06
N LEU A 98 -11.64 3.75 0.46
CA LEU A 98 -11.59 4.26 1.81
C LEU A 98 -12.80 5.16 2.10
N SER A 99 -13.44 4.93 3.25
CA SER A 99 -14.46 5.82 3.79
C SER A 99 -13.83 7.12 4.29
N MET A 100 -14.65 8.10 4.66
CA MET A 100 -14.17 9.31 5.32
C MET A 100 -13.38 8.95 6.60
N LYS A 101 -13.87 8.00 7.38
CA LYS A 101 -13.18 7.51 8.58
C LYS A 101 -11.84 6.87 8.25
N GLY A 102 -11.78 6.01 7.23
CA GLY A 102 -10.54 5.39 6.76
C GLY A 102 -9.53 6.44 6.30
N ASN A 103 -9.94 7.38 5.47
CA ASN A 103 -9.09 8.48 5.02
C ASN A 103 -8.53 9.31 6.18
N ASN A 104 -9.35 9.62 7.19
CA ASN A 104 -8.90 10.37 8.36
C ASN A 104 -7.86 9.59 9.17
N GLU A 105 -8.05 8.30 9.36
CA GLU A 105 -7.08 7.46 10.09
C GLU A 105 -5.76 7.33 9.33
N VAL A 106 -5.81 7.16 8.01
CA VAL A 106 -4.62 7.15 7.15
C VAL A 106 -3.88 8.49 7.23
N ALA A 107 -4.60 9.60 7.12
CA ALA A 107 -4.00 10.93 7.19
C ALA A 107 -3.31 11.18 8.53
N LYS A 108 -3.93 10.81 9.64
CA LYS A 108 -3.33 10.93 10.98
C LYS A 108 -2.04 10.11 11.08
N TYR A 109 -2.06 8.88 10.60
CA TYR A 109 -0.88 8.01 10.65
C TYR A 109 0.26 8.59 9.84
N ILE A 110 0.01 9.02 8.61
CA ILE A 110 1.02 9.62 7.73
C ILE A 110 1.60 10.88 8.38
N PHE A 111 0.75 11.77 8.87
CA PHE A 111 1.17 12.99 9.52
C PHE A 111 2.10 12.71 10.71
N ASN A 112 1.73 11.75 11.56
CA ASN A 112 2.48 11.44 12.77
C ASN A 112 3.79 10.69 12.52
N ASN A 113 3.89 9.94 11.42
CA ASN A 113 5.01 9.02 11.18
C ASN A 113 5.91 9.39 10.00
N SER A 114 5.41 10.09 9.00
CA SER A 114 6.16 10.39 7.77
C SER A 114 6.49 11.86 7.61
N ILE A 115 5.57 12.76 7.92
CA ILE A 115 5.74 14.21 7.66
C ILE A 115 6.57 14.90 8.73
N GLN A 116 6.59 14.39 9.96
CA GLN A 116 7.34 14.98 11.08
C GLN A 116 8.80 14.57 11.17
N SER A 117 9.30 13.76 10.27
CA SER A 117 10.67 13.22 10.29
C SER A 117 11.71 14.12 9.62
N GLU A 118 11.49 15.43 9.55
CA GLU A 118 12.50 16.39 9.14
C GLU A 118 13.39 16.85 10.30
#